data_60ccfa5b5488861ecaefde5ceb52fe34
#
_entry.id   60ccfa5b5488861ecaefde5ceb52fe34
#
_cell.length_a   1.000
_cell.length_b   1.000
_cell.length_c   1.000
_cell.angle_alpha   90.00
_cell.angle_beta   90.00
_cell.angle_gamma   90.00
#
_symmetry.space_group_name_H-M   'P 1'
#
loop_
_entity.id
_entity.type
_entity.pdbx_description
1 polymer ?
#
loop_
_entity_poly.entity_id
_entity_poly.type
_entity_poly.pdbx_seq_one_letter_code
_entity_poly.pdbx_strand_id
1 'polypeptide(L)'
;SISPLSSDRQREQFEQSHRERCGRAVSPVGFYADVVADVLSIPACSDQTTAYSVLEALRFAATRVLDMHMEDLQILVIGYVDREEVDALLWDPMPGGSGLLDQLCERFEEVAGIALEVVGNCPSACETSCIDCLQTFRNGYYHKHLKRKLAEDRLKIWGSHLALSHEI
;
A
#
# COMPACT_ATOMS: atom_id res chain seq x y z
N SER A 1 14.61 -16.63 17.13
CA SER A 1 13.21 -16.21 16.97
C SER A 1 12.56 -16.99 15.83
N ILE A 2 11.26 -17.16 15.88
CA ILE A 2 10.45 -17.83 14.88
C ILE A 2 9.33 -16.88 14.45
N SER A 3 8.98 -16.92 13.16
CA SER A 3 7.93 -16.06 12.60
C SER A 3 6.54 -16.43 13.14
N PRO A 4 5.64 -15.45 13.36
CA PRO A 4 4.23 -15.71 13.65
C PRO A 4 3.52 -16.53 12.56
N LEU A 5 4.01 -16.47 11.31
CA LEU A 5 3.48 -17.19 10.16
C LEU A 5 3.99 -18.63 10.05
N SER A 6 4.82 -19.09 11.00
CA SER A 6 5.32 -20.46 11.02
C SER A 6 4.21 -21.44 11.37
N SER A 7 4.26 -22.63 10.77
CA SER A 7 3.31 -23.70 11.09
C SER A 7 3.45 -24.16 12.56
N ASP A 8 2.39 -24.75 13.11
CA ASP A 8 2.40 -25.25 14.49
C ASP A 8 3.53 -26.24 14.74
N ARG A 9 3.79 -27.13 13.78
CA ARG A 9 4.90 -28.07 13.85
C ARG A 9 6.28 -27.37 13.93
N GLN A 10 6.47 -26.28 13.18
CA GLN A 10 7.71 -25.51 13.24
C GLN A 10 7.85 -24.78 14.57
N ARG A 11 6.74 -24.30 15.15
CA ARG A 11 6.73 -23.67 16.47
C ARG A 11 7.09 -24.67 17.55
N GLU A 12 6.46 -25.84 17.56
CA GLU A 12 6.76 -26.91 18.52
C GLU A 12 8.22 -27.36 18.47
N GLN A 13 8.78 -27.57 17.27
CA GLN A 13 10.19 -27.93 17.08
C GLN A 13 11.13 -26.84 17.60
N PHE A 14 10.79 -25.57 17.35
CA PHE A 14 11.55 -24.44 17.84
C PHE A 14 11.52 -24.35 19.37
N GLU A 15 10.35 -24.49 19.99
CA GLU A 15 10.18 -24.44 21.43
C GLU A 15 10.95 -25.57 22.12
N GLN A 16 10.85 -26.80 21.57
CA GLN A 16 11.60 -27.94 22.09
C GLN A 16 13.11 -27.70 22.02
N SER A 17 13.62 -27.33 20.84
CA SER A 17 15.04 -27.04 20.65
C SER A 17 15.54 -25.91 21.53
N HIS A 18 14.71 -24.87 21.74
CA HIS A 18 15.04 -23.76 22.61
C HIS A 18 15.09 -24.17 24.07
N ARG A 19 14.12 -24.98 24.52
CA ARG A 19 14.08 -25.51 25.90
C ARG A 19 15.28 -26.38 26.22
N GLU A 20 15.69 -27.23 25.28
CA GLU A 20 16.87 -28.08 25.41
C GLU A 20 18.17 -27.28 25.51
N ARG A 21 18.31 -26.17 24.80
CA ARG A 21 19.54 -25.37 24.76
C ARG A 21 19.60 -24.28 25.85
N CYS A 22 18.50 -23.61 26.10
CA CYS A 22 18.45 -22.43 26.98
C CYS A 22 17.79 -22.69 28.33
N GLY A 23 17.00 -23.77 28.47
CA GLY A 23 16.26 -24.09 29.69
C GLY A 23 15.19 -23.09 30.09
N ARG A 24 14.91 -22.06 29.27
CA ARG A 24 13.90 -21.02 29.51
C ARG A 24 12.67 -21.23 28.64
N ALA A 25 11.52 -20.83 29.14
CA ALA A 25 10.30 -20.82 28.35
C ALA A 25 10.36 -19.78 27.22
N VAL A 26 9.75 -20.11 26.08
CA VAL A 26 9.53 -19.18 24.99
C VAL A 26 8.25 -18.39 25.30
N SER A 27 8.30 -17.07 25.13
CA SER A 27 7.13 -16.19 25.22
C SER A 27 6.93 -15.44 23.90
N PRO A 28 5.68 -15.19 23.46
CA PRO A 28 5.42 -14.34 22.32
C PRO A 28 5.89 -12.92 22.62
N VAL A 29 6.58 -12.32 21.66
CA VAL A 29 7.02 -10.92 21.71
C VAL A 29 6.64 -10.23 20.43
N GLY A 30 6.32 -8.94 20.53
CA GLY A 30 6.07 -8.07 19.38
C GLY A 30 7.06 -6.91 19.39
N PHE A 31 7.41 -6.46 18.21
CA PHE A 31 8.09 -5.18 18.04
C PHE A 31 7.04 -4.13 17.70
N TYR A 32 7.17 -2.95 18.26
CA TYR A 32 6.35 -1.80 17.91
C TYR A 32 7.23 -0.56 17.78
N ALA A 33 6.74 0.39 16.99
CA ALA A 33 7.32 1.73 16.93
C ALA A 33 6.18 2.75 16.82
N ASP A 34 6.34 3.85 17.52
CA ASP A 34 5.43 4.98 17.42
C ASP A 34 6.02 6.00 16.46
N VAL A 35 5.22 6.41 15.48
CA VAL A 35 5.57 7.42 14.49
C VAL A 35 4.46 8.45 14.43
N VAL A 36 4.84 9.72 14.43
CA VAL A 36 3.93 10.83 14.11
C VAL A 36 4.26 11.28 12.70
N ALA A 37 3.31 11.17 11.80
CA ALA A 37 3.49 11.47 10.38
C ALA A 37 2.21 12.03 9.77
N ASP A 38 2.35 12.80 8.71
CA ASP A 38 1.23 13.21 7.88
C ASP A 38 0.74 11.99 7.08
N VAL A 39 -0.58 11.84 6.99
CA VAL A 39 -1.23 10.68 6.39
C VAL A 39 -2.39 11.13 5.51
N LEU A 40 -2.42 10.64 4.28
CA LEU A 40 -3.58 10.70 3.40
C LEU A 40 -4.32 9.36 3.45
N SER A 41 -5.52 9.36 4.00
CA SER A 41 -6.40 8.19 4.03
C SER A 41 -7.22 8.12 2.76
N ILE A 42 -7.13 6.99 2.06
CA ILE A 42 -7.98 6.68 0.92
C ILE A 42 -9.27 6.02 1.44
N PRO A 43 -10.45 6.46 0.99
CA PRO A 43 -11.71 5.87 1.45
C PRO A 43 -11.76 4.37 1.25
N ALA A 44 -12.44 3.68 2.17
CA ALA A 44 -12.52 2.24 2.34
C ALA A 44 -12.30 1.44 1.07
N CYS A 45 -11.23 0.65 1.05
CA CYS A 45 -10.98 -0.32 0.01
C CYS A 45 -11.60 -1.66 0.40
N SER A 46 -12.24 -2.32 -0.56
CA SER A 46 -12.92 -3.60 -0.32
C SER A 46 -11.97 -4.70 0.16
N ASP A 47 -10.72 -4.62 -0.25
CA ASP A 47 -9.72 -5.64 0.05
C ASP A 47 -8.29 -5.10 -0.10
N GLN A 48 -7.36 -5.87 0.43
CA GLN A 48 -5.93 -5.56 0.41
C GLN A 48 -5.36 -5.41 -1.02
N THR A 49 -5.84 -6.21 -1.98
CA THR A 49 -5.35 -6.18 -3.37
C THR A 49 -5.75 -4.88 -4.05
N THR A 50 -6.98 -4.44 -3.87
CA THR A 50 -7.47 -3.16 -4.35
C THR A 50 -6.68 -2.01 -3.71
N ALA A 51 -6.49 -2.05 -2.39
CA ALA A 51 -5.76 -1.02 -1.65
C ALA A 51 -4.33 -0.84 -2.17
N TYR A 52 -3.53 -1.91 -2.23
CA TYR A 52 -2.16 -1.84 -2.75
C TYR A 52 -2.11 -1.35 -4.19
N SER A 53 -3.02 -1.84 -5.03
CA SER A 53 -3.04 -1.49 -6.46
C SER A 53 -3.33 0.00 -6.70
N VAL A 54 -4.29 0.56 -5.96
CA VAL A 54 -4.64 1.98 -6.04
C VAL A 54 -3.53 2.86 -5.48
N LEU A 55 -3.01 2.51 -4.29
CA LEU A 55 -1.94 3.29 -3.65
C LEU A 55 -0.67 3.33 -4.50
N GLU A 56 -0.29 2.20 -5.13
CA GLU A 56 0.85 2.18 -6.04
C GLU A 56 0.62 3.01 -7.31
N ALA A 57 -0.59 2.94 -7.87
CA ALA A 57 -0.93 3.76 -9.03
C ALA A 57 -0.85 5.26 -8.71
N LEU A 58 -1.41 5.69 -7.57
CA LEU A 58 -1.35 7.08 -7.12
C LEU A 58 0.09 7.51 -6.82
N ARG A 59 0.86 6.70 -6.09
CA ARG A 59 2.24 7.00 -5.75
C ARG A 59 3.11 7.12 -7.00
N PHE A 60 2.95 6.21 -7.96
CA PHE A 60 3.66 6.27 -9.24
C PHE A 60 3.27 7.52 -10.04
N ALA A 61 1.98 7.84 -10.11
CA ALA A 61 1.52 9.06 -10.79
C ALA A 61 2.04 10.33 -10.10
N ALA A 62 2.08 10.34 -8.77
CA ALA A 62 2.60 11.47 -8.01
C ALA A 62 4.06 11.78 -8.38
N THR A 63 4.91 10.78 -8.65
CA THR A 63 6.28 11.03 -9.13
C THR A 63 6.36 11.74 -10.47
N ARG A 64 5.30 11.66 -11.29
CA ARG A 64 5.24 12.36 -12.58
C ARG A 64 4.65 13.77 -12.50
N VAL A 65 3.83 14.00 -11.49
CA VAL A 65 3.10 15.26 -11.30
C VAL A 65 3.82 16.17 -10.32
N LEU A 66 4.39 15.59 -9.27
CA LEU A 66 5.14 16.28 -8.23
C LEU A 66 6.65 16.01 -8.43
N ASP A 67 7.48 16.92 -7.98
CA ASP A 67 8.94 16.72 -7.99
C ASP A 67 9.35 15.84 -6.80
N MET A 68 9.06 14.52 -6.91
CA MET A 68 9.30 13.55 -5.84
C MET A 68 9.79 12.20 -6.37
N HIS A 69 10.40 11.43 -5.49
CA HIS A 69 10.77 10.05 -5.72
C HIS A 69 9.76 9.08 -5.10
N MET A 70 9.76 7.81 -5.55
CA MET A 70 8.86 6.78 -5.02
C MET A 70 9.01 6.53 -3.51
N GLU A 71 10.18 6.77 -2.94
CA GLU A 71 10.48 6.61 -1.53
C GLU A 71 10.02 7.75 -0.63
N ASP A 72 9.69 8.92 -1.20
CA ASP A 72 9.30 10.10 -0.44
C ASP A 72 7.90 9.94 0.19
N LEU A 73 7.06 9.11 -0.39
CA LEU A 73 5.80 8.66 0.21
C LEU A 73 5.79 7.15 0.38
N GLN A 74 5.22 6.69 1.48
CA GLN A 74 5.12 5.27 1.82
C GLN A 74 3.65 4.82 1.83
N ILE A 75 3.46 3.50 1.68
CA ILE A 75 2.16 2.86 1.67
C ILE A 75 1.97 2.08 2.96
N LEU A 76 0.79 2.20 3.55
CA LEU A 76 0.34 1.37 4.66
C LEU A 76 -1.07 0.88 4.38
N VAL A 77 -1.26 -0.44 4.45
CA VAL A 77 -2.57 -1.08 4.35
C VAL A 77 -2.85 -1.79 5.66
N ILE A 78 -3.93 -1.40 6.34
CA ILE A 78 -4.32 -1.93 7.64
C ILE A 78 -5.54 -2.80 7.46
N GLY A 79 -5.39 -4.11 7.72
CA GLY A 79 -6.49 -5.05 7.80
C GLY A 79 -7.00 -5.19 9.23
N TYR A 80 -8.27 -5.57 9.38
CA TYR A 80 -8.95 -5.77 10.65
C TYR A 80 -9.48 -7.19 10.76
N VAL A 81 -9.64 -7.68 11.98
CA VAL A 81 -10.16 -9.05 12.23
C VAL A 81 -11.68 -9.12 12.07
N ASP A 82 -12.36 -8.01 12.30
CA ASP A 82 -13.82 -7.89 12.42
C ASP A 82 -14.52 -7.32 11.18
N ARG A 83 -13.74 -6.91 10.17
CA ARG A 83 -14.28 -6.39 8.90
C ARG A 83 -13.43 -6.82 7.71
N GLU A 84 -14.04 -6.94 6.55
CA GLU A 84 -13.34 -7.28 5.29
C GLU A 84 -12.61 -6.06 4.68
N GLU A 85 -13.17 -4.87 4.89
CA GLU A 85 -12.57 -3.63 4.41
C GLU A 85 -11.24 -3.32 5.09
N VAL A 86 -10.34 -2.72 4.33
CA VAL A 86 -9.02 -2.31 4.81
C VAL A 86 -8.86 -0.80 4.73
N ASP A 87 -8.09 -0.23 5.64
CA ASP A 87 -7.66 1.14 5.52
C ASP A 87 -6.42 1.21 4.62
N ALA A 88 -6.46 2.11 3.66
CA ALA A 88 -5.39 2.34 2.71
C ALA A 88 -4.81 3.75 2.90
N LEU A 89 -3.53 3.83 3.21
CA LEU A 89 -2.89 5.06 3.61
C LEU A 89 -1.63 5.33 2.77
N LEU A 90 -1.49 6.58 2.31
CA LEU A 90 -0.19 7.15 1.95
C LEU A 90 0.31 7.97 3.14
N TRP A 91 1.56 7.83 3.50
CA TRP A 91 2.15 8.57 4.60
C TRP A 91 3.53 9.11 4.24
N ASP A 92 3.85 10.25 4.83
CA ASP A 92 5.12 10.95 4.66
C ASP A 92 6.08 10.53 5.78
N PRO A 93 7.19 9.82 5.45
CA PRO A 93 8.14 9.38 6.45
C PRO A 93 9.07 10.50 6.97
N MET A 94 9.00 11.71 6.38
CA MET A 94 9.84 12.82 6.79
C MET A 94 9.35 13.40 8.13
N PRO A 95 10.18 13.49 9.15
CA PRO A 95 9.81 14.10 10.41
C PRO A 95 9.35 15.57 10.21
N GLY A 96 8.10 15.86 10.60
CA GLY A 96 7.49 17.18 10.42
C GLY A 96 6.83 17.39 9.05
N GLY A 97 6.79 16.35 8.20
CA GLY A 97 6.20 16.39 6.88
C GLY A 97 7.06 17.08 5.82
N SER A 98 6.99 16.61 4.60
CA SER A 98 7.63 17.26 3.42
C SER A 98 6.70 18.22 2.69
N GLY A 99 5.39 18.19 3.00
CA GLY A 99 4.34 18.90 2.27
C GLY A 99 3.92 18.22 0.97
N LEU A 100 4.44 17.02 0.67
CA LEU A 100 4.06 16.28 -0.55
C LEU A 100 2.62 15.79 -0.54
N LEU A 101 2.08 15.43 0.64
CA LEU A 101 0.68 15.02 0.75
C LEU A 101 -0.27 16.19 0.51
N ASP A 102 0.06 17.40 0.96
CA ASP A 102 -0.72 18.59 0.67
C ASP A 102 -0.72 18.89 -0.83
N GLN A 103 0.45 18.89 -1.48
CA GLN A 103 0.56 19.05 -2.92
C GLN A 103 -0.21 17.96 -3.70
N LEU A 104 -0.17 16.70 -3.22
CA LEU A 104 -0.93 15.61 -3.82
C LEU A 104 -2.44 15.86 -3.72
N CYS A 105 -2.93 16.35 -2.56
CA CYS A 105 -4.33 16.70 -2.39
C CYS A 105 -4.75 17.87 -3.29
N GLU A 106 -3.94 18.93 -3.36
CA GLU A 106 -4.20 20.09 -4.24
C GLU A 106 -4.26 19.72 -5.73
N ARG A 107 -3.46 18.74 -6.15
CA ARG A 107 -3.37 18.27 -7.54
C ARG A 107 -3.95 16.88 -7.74
N PHE A 108 -4.88 16.46 -6.87
CA PHE A 108 -5.39 15.08 -6.84
C PHE A 108 -6.01 14.64 -8.17
N GLU A 109 -6.76 15.50 -8.85
CA GLU A 109 -7.35 15.20 -10.15
C GLU A 109 -6.29 14.86 -11.21
N GLU A 110 -5.21 15.63 -11.25
CA GLU A 110 -4.12 15.41 -12.17
C GLU A 110 -3.39 14.10 -11.86
N VAL A 111 -3.10 13.86 -10.58
CA VAL A 111 -2.48 12.60 -10.12
C VAL A 111 -3.37 11.40 -10.43
N ALA A 112 -4.66 11.49 -10.14
CA ALA A 112 -5.62 10.41 -10.42
C ALA A 112 -5.77 10.15 -11.92
N GLY A 113 -5.74 11.20 -12.74
CA GLY A 113 -5.76 11.10 -14.20
C GLY A 113 -4.55 10.34 -14.76
N ILE A 114 -3.35 10.70 -14.31
CA ILE A 114 -2.11 10.00 -14.70
C ILE A 114 -2.11 8.55 -14.16
N ALA A 115 -2.58 8.34 -12.93
CA ALA A 115 -2.70 7.00 -12.36
C ALA A 115 -3.62 6.11 -13.21
N LEU A 116 -4.78 6.65 -13.63
CA LEU A 116 -5.71 5.96 -14.50
C LEU A 116 -5.10 5.63 -15.88
N GLU A 117 -4.33 6.56 -16.45
CA GLU A 117 -3.61 6.33 -17.71
C GLU A 117 -2.60 5.18 -17.57
N VAL A 118 -1.80 5.17 -16.52
CA VAL A 118 -0.79 4.12 -16.26
C VAL A 118 -1.43 2.74 -16.14
N VAL A 119 -2.51 2.61 -15.37
CA VAL A 119 -3.15 1.30 -15.17
C VAL A 119 -4.04 0.88 -16.34
N GLY A 120 -4.63 1.83 -17.04
CA GLY A 120 -5.47 1.58 -18.21
C GLY A 120 -4.67 1.20 -19.46
N ASN A 121 -3.56 1.88 -19.70
CA ASN A 121 -2.77 1.81 -20.93
C ASN A 121 -1.39 1.16 -20.71
N CYS A 122 -1.32 0.07 -19.95
CA CYS A 122 -0.06 -0.64 -19.75
C CYS A 122 0.56 -1.09 -21.09
N PRO A 123 1.79 -0.66 -21.45
CA PRO A 123 2.42 -1.01 -22.71
C PRO A 123 2.57 -2.51 -22.94
N SER A 124 2.81 -3.28 -21.89
CA SER A 124 2.89 -4.74 -21.91
C SER A 124 1.54 -5.45 -21.94
N ALA A 125 0.42 -4.71 -21.91
CA ALA A 125 -0.95 -5.25 -21.87
C ALA A 125 -1.12 -6.40 -20.84
N CYS A 126 -0.40 -6.34 -19.71
CA CYS A 126 -0.38 -7.41 -18.72
C CYS A 126 -1.77 -7.65 -18.10
N GLU A 127 -2.04 -8.89 -17.69
CA GLU A 127 -3.31 -9.27 -17.08
C GLU A 127 -3.44 -8.73 -15.62
N THR A 128 -2.37 -8.81 -14.85
CA THR A 128 -2.36 -8.41 -13.44
C THR A 128 -1.57 -7.12 -13.23
N SER A 129 -0.27 -7.22 -13.19
CA SER A 129 0.67 -6.09 -13.05
C SER A 129 2.04 -6.48 -13.61
N CYS A 130 2.84 -5.50 -14.00
CA CYS A 130 4.21 -5.69 -14.47
C CYS A 130 5.04 -4.43 -14.16
N ILE A 131 6.32 -4.48 -14.55
CA ILE A 131 7.26 -3.37 -14.34
C ILE A 131 6.90 -2.10 -15.13
N ASP A 132 6.11 -2.24 -16.20
CA ASP A 132 5.67 -1.10 -17.01
C ASP A 132 4.45 -0.37 -16.41
N CYS A 133 3.84 -0.91 -15.33
CA CYS A 133 2.68 -0.29 -14.68
C CYS A 133 2.84 -0.13 -13.16
N LEU A 134 2.71 -1.20 -12.37
CA LEU A 134 2.64 -1.10 -10.91
C LEU A 134 3.81 -1.74 -10.17
N GLN A 135 4.57 -2.63 -10.83
CA GLN A 135 5.66 -3.33 -10.16
C GLN A 135 6.94 -2.51 -10.18
N THR A 136 7.63 -2.51 -9.05
CA THR A 136 8.97 -1.95 -8.90
C THR A 136 9.83 -2.94 -8.11
N PHE A 137 11.15 -2.77 -8.13
CA PHE A 137 12.02 -3.58 -7.30
C PHE A 137 11.69 -3.45 -5.79
N ARG A 138 11.22 -2.27 -5.37
CA ARG A 138 10.98 -1.96 -3.95
C ARG A 138 9.67 -2.55 -3.41
N ASN A 139 8.69 -2.83 -4.27
CA ASN A 139 7.40 -3.39 -3.87
C ASN A 139 7.26 -4.90 -4.10
N GLY A 140 8.40 -5.59 -4.34
CA GLY A 140 8.45 -7.01 -4.68
C GLY A 140 7.73 -7.95 -3.70
N TYR A 141 7.69 -7.60 -2.42
CA TYR A 141 7.07 -8.43 -1.39
C TYR A 141 5.54 -8.48 -1.46
N TYR A 142 4.89 -7.53 -2.16
CA TYR A 142 3.44 -7.56 -2.39
C TYR A 142 3.02 -7.55 -3.87
N HIS A 143 3.91 -7.89 -4.83
CA HIS A 143 3.54 -8.02 -6.25
C HIS A 143 2.30 -8.87 -6.49
N LYS A 144 2.11 -9.95 -5.69
CA LYS A 144 0.93 -10.82 -5.76
C LYS A 144 -0.40 -10.09 -5.48
N HIS A 145 -0.33 -8.96 -4.78
CA HIS A 145 -1.48 -8.09 -4.46
C HIS A 145 -1.64 -6.93 -5.43
N LEU A 146 -0.90 -6.88 -6.53
CA LEU A 146 -1.02 -5.81 -7.52
C LEU A 146 -1.84 -6.27 -8.72
N LYS A 147 -2.99 -5.61 -8.93
CA LYS A 147 -3.89 -5.86 -10.06
C LYS A 147 -4.34 -4.54 -10.66
N ARG A 148 -3.75 -4.17 -11.82
CA ARG A 148 -4.00 -2.88 -12.48
C ARG A 148 -5.49 -2.63 -12.77
N LYS A 149 -6.27 -3.66 -13.08
CA LYS A 149 -7.70 -3.51 -13.38
C LYS A 149 -8.52 -3.09 -12.17
N LEU A 150 -8.20 -3.55 -10.97
CA LEU A 150 -8.87 -3.10 -9.74
C LEU A 150 -8.56 -1.63 -9.45
N ALA A 151 -7.32 -1.19 -9.68
CA ALA A 151 -6.96 0.22 -9.57
C ALA A 151 -7.68 1.07 -10.63
N GLU A 152 -7.74 0.60 -11.88
CA GLU A 152 -8.45 1.26 -12.98
C GLU A 152 -9.93 1.49 -12.64
N ASP A 153 -10.62 0.45 -12.18
CA ASP A 153 -12.04 0.51 -11.83
C ASP A 153 -12.29 1.49 -10.70
N ARG A 154 -11.45 1.49 -9.67
CA ARG A 154 -11.57 2.40 -8.53
C ARG A 154 -11.31 3.86 -8.91
N LEU A 155 -10.27 4.11 -9.71
CA LEU A 155 -9.91 5.45 -10.17
C LEU A 155 -11.00 6.03 -11.11
N LYS A 156 -11.65 5.21 -11.94
CA LYS A 156 -12.79 5.63 -12.76
C LYS A 156 -13.97 6.11 -11.92
N ILE A 157 -14.28 5.40 -10.82
CA ILE A 157 -15.36 5.80 -9.90
C ILE A 157 -15.03 7.18 -9.31
N TRP A 158 -13.80 7.41 -8.86
CA TRP A 158 -13.41 8.70 -8.31
C TRP A 158 -13.43 9.81 -9.34
N GLY A 159 -12.96 9.57 -10.56
CA GLY A 159 -13.03 10.53 -11.66
C GLY A 159 -14.46 10.98 -11.97
N SER A 160 -15.43 10.07 -11.91
CA SER A 160 -16.85 10.41 -12.11
C SER A 160 -17.41 11.27 -10.96
N HIS A 161 -16.99 11.05 -9.73
CA HIS A 161 -17.42 11.86 -8.58
C HIS A 161 -16.81 13.26 -8.59
N LEU A 162 -15.54 13.39 -8.96
CA LEU A 162 -14.87 14.68 -9.09
C LEU A 162 -15.53 15.54 -10.18
N ALA A 163 -15.87 14.96 -11.34
CA ALA A 163 -16.58 15.67 -12.40
C ALA A 163 -17.94 16.24 -11.93
N LEU A 164 -18.70 15.49 -11.12
CA LEU A 164 -19.99 15.94 -10.57
C LEU A 164 -19.82 17.09 -9.56
N SER A 165 -18.69 17.19 -8.85
CA SER A 165 -18.47 18.25 -7.86
C SER A 165 -18.15 19.62 -8.49
N HIS A 166 -17.78 19.65 -9.77
CA HIS A 166 -17.52 20.89 -10.52
C HIS A 166 -18.77 21.47 -11.20
N GLU A 167 -19.89 20.74 -11.24
CA GLU A 167 -21.14 21.19 -11.83
C GLU A 167 -22.10 21.91 -10.83
N ILE A 168 -21.66 22.11 -9.58
CA ILE A 168 -22.38 22.83 -8.52
C ILE A 168 -21.73 24.17 -8.25
#